data_60436d0ac11ab5c3087a577c8402f2e6
#
_entry.id   60436d0ac11ab5c3087a577c8402f2e6
#
_cell.length_a   1.000
_cell.length_b   1.000
_cell.length_c   1.000
_cell.angle_alpha   90.00
_cell.angle_beta   90.00
_cell.angle_gamma   90.00
#
_symmetry.space_group_name_H-M   'P 1'
#
loop_
_entity.id
_entity.type
_entity.pdbx_description
1 polymer ?
#
loop_
_entity_poly.entity_id
_entity_poly.type
_entity_poly.pdbx_seq_one_letter_code
_entity_poly.pdbx_strand_id
1 'polypeptide(L)'
;GSFGQRVINHPSKTVIIAGGAKVSDKINVLKQFVHVGVKAIFIGGKMVNSFLIAQKEKLKITPFSLTDIPRTLLSSKEENNKNFINEVALAGEILDFAKEKKVNLILPDDYKCVDEFKAPTFFIESEPDFERVLQLDLGPKTIENFKNTILSNGIENIFWNGPLGAYDHPTNHDYAEGSLELAQLLFEEALTNQKFSVVIGGGDSAAILNKIGTHQLKNLIKRCVEKQLASTINRDLLNMEFPVDDNYVLWNYFSSNFFVSTGGGASLEFLEMFLKNQGSGDLASFLPGTSTLMELTVV
;
A
#
# COMPACT_ATOMS: atom_id res chain seq x y z
N GLY A 1 -3.89 15.37 17.07
CA GLY A 1 -2.49 15.29 16.67
C GLY A 1 -2.37 14.85 15.21
N SER A 2 -1.23 15.14 14.56
CA SER A 2 -1.00 14.73 13.16
C SER A 2 -1.05 13.19 13.01
N PHE A 3 -1.29 12.71 11.79
CA PHE A 3 -1.27 11.26 11.51
C PHE A 3 0.06 10.62 11.96
N GLY A 4 1.20 11.25 11.64
CA GLY A 4 2.51 10.77 12.08
C GLY A 4 2.65 10.68 13.59
N GLN A 5 2.12 11.64 14.33
CA GLN A 5 2.11 11.60 15.80
C GLN A 5 1.28 10.43 16.35
N ARG A 6 0.16 10.11 15.69
CA ARG A 6 -0.66 8.93 16.04
C ARG A 6 0.09 7.63 15.80
N VAL A 7 0.83 7.52 14.69
CA VAL A 7 1.66 6.35 14.40
C VAL A 7 2.72 6.14 15.49
N ILE A 8 3.41 7.21 15.90
CA ILE A 8 4.46 7.13 16.94
C ILE A 8 3.86 6.78 18.30
N ASN A 9 2.75 7.41 18.67
CA ASN A 9 2.12 7.21 19.99
C ASN A 9 1.40 5.87 20.09
N HIS A 10 0.91 5.33 18.98
CA HIS A 10 0.13 4.09 18.93
C HIS A 10 0.59 3.16 17.81
N PRO A 11 1.88 2.75 17.77
CA PRO A 11 2.39 1.92 16.69
C PRO A 11 1.69 0.55 16.64
N SER A 12 1.31 -0.01 17.78
CA SER A 12 0.56 -1.27 17.86
C SER A 12 -0.85 -1.21 17.26
N LYS A 13 -1.37 0.00 16.99
CA LYS A 13 -2.65 0.25 16.32
C LYS A 13 -2.49 0.70 14.86
N THR A 14 -1.28 0.59 14.33
CA THR A 14 -0.93 1.08 13.00
C THR A 14 -0.54 -0.07 12.08
N VAL A 15 -1.11 -0.05 10.88
CA VAL A 15 -0.75 -0.95 9.78
C VAL A 15 -0.25 -0.14 8.60
N ILE A 16 0.82 -0.62 8.00
CA ILE A 16 1.42 -0.05 6.80
C ILE A 16 1.10 -0.94 5.61
N ILE A 17 0.72 -0.34 4.49
CA ILE A 17 0.54 -1.02 3.20
C ILE A 17 1.56 -0.43 2.25
N ALA A 18 2.55 -1.22 1.86
CA ALA A 18 3.61 -0.81 0.97
C ALA A 18 3.53 -1.57 -0.34
N GLY A 19 3.23 -0.85 -1.41
CA GLY A 19 3.23 -1.36 -2.77
C GLY A 19 4.35 -0.75 -3.62
N GLY A 20 4.36 -1.08 -4.91
CA GLY A 20 5.31 -0.55 -5.86
C GLY A 20 6.28 -1.58 -6.42
N ALA A 21 7.25 -1.10 -7.20
CA ALA A 21 8.12 -1.97 -8.00
C ALA A 21 9.44 -2.32 -7.31
N LYS A 22 9.99 -1.42 -6.49
CA LYS A 22 11.35 -1.52 -5.95
C LYS A 22 11.40 -1.39 -4.45
N VAL A 23 12.07 -2.33 -3.78
CA VAL A 23 12.36 -2.26 -2.35
C VAL A 23 13.26 -1.06 -2.03
N SER A 24 14.25 -0.77 -2.89
CA SER A 24 15.18 0.34 -2.74
C SER A 24 14.51 1.70 -2.60
N ASP A 25 13.36 1.91 -3.24
CA ASP A 25 12.60 3.16 -3.15
C ASP A 25 11.92 3.35 -1.78
N LYS A 26 11.78 2.28 -1.00
CA LYS A 26 11.04 2.27 0.27
C LYS A 26 11.83 1.78 1.47
N ILE A 27 13.08 1.35 1.26
CA ILE A 27 13.88 0.69 2.30
C ILE A 27 14.00 1.52 3.58
N ASN A 28 14.24 2.82 3.45
CA ASN A 28 14.44 3.69 4.60
C ASN A 28 13.17 3.87 5.42
N VAL A 29 12.04 4.12 4.76
CA VAL A 29 10.75 4.30 5.45
C VAL A 29 10.26 2.97 6.05
N LEU A 30 10.47 1.85 5.37
CA LEU A 30 10.14 0.52 5.92
C LEU A 30 10.96 0.22 7.18
N LYS A 31 12.26 0.51 7.18
CA LYS A 31 13.12 0.37 8.37
C LYS A 31 12.63 1.24 9.53
N GLN A 32 12.17 2.47 9.26
CA GLN A 32 11.64 3.34 10.30
C GLN A 32 10.33 2.80 10.90
N PHE A 33 9.41 2.28 10.09
CA PHE A 33 8.19 1.65 10.59
C PHE A 33 8.47 0.40 11.42
N VAL A 34 9.43 -0.40 11.00
CA VAL A 34 9.90 -1.56 11.80
C VAL A 34 10.49 -1.09 13.13
N HIS A 35 11.33 -0.06 13.11
CA HIS A 35 11.95 0.51 14.32
C HIS A 35 10.92 1.05 15.31
N VAL A 36 9.91 1.76 14.82
CA VAL A 36 8.79 2.29 15.63
C VAL A 36 7.93 1.16 16.21
N GLY A 37 7.90 0.00 15.57
CA GLY A 37 7.17 -1.16 16.05
C GLY A 37 5.69 -1.16 15.66
N VAL A 38 5.37 -0.81 14.41
CA VAL A 38 4.01 -0.92 13.89
C VAL A 38 3.48 -2.35 13.99
N LYS A 39 2.17 -2.51 14.02
CA LYS A 39 1.51 -3.81 14.19
C LYS A 39 1.84 -4.77 13.06
N ALA A 40 1.75 -4.29 11.82
CA ALA A 40 2.03 -5.07 10.62
C ALA A 40 2.42 -4.18 9.45
N ILE A 41 3.16 -4.75 8.50
CA ILE A 41 3.47 -4.16 7.21
C ILE A 41 3.03 -5.14 6.13
N PHE A 42 2.05 -4.77 5.32
CA PHE A 42 1.65 -5.51 4.12
C PHE A 42 2.50 -5.09 2.94
N ILE A 43 3.07 -6.04 2.26
CA ILE A 43 3.85 -5.83 1.04
C ILE A 43 3.02 -6.27 -0.17
N GLY A 44 2.94 -5.41 -1.18
CA GLY A 44 2.28 -5.68 -2.44
C GLY A 44 3.07 -5.15 -3.64
N GLY A 45 2.50 -5.30 -4.83
CA GLY A 45 3.15 -4.86 -6.06
C GLY A 45 4.31 -5.75 -6.50
N LYS A 46 5.05 -5.29 -7.50
CA LYS A 46 6.16 -6.07 -8.10
C LYS A 46 7.29 -6.38 -7.11
N MET A 47 7.50 -5.53 -6.10
CA MET A 47 8.56 -5.76 -5.09
C MET A 47 8.33 -7.01 -4.23
N VAL A 48 7.12 -7.58 -4.21
CA VAL A 48 6.85 -8.87 -3.55
C VAL A 48 7.77 -9.97 -4.06
N ASN A 49 8.10 -9.97 -5.36
CA ASN A 49 8.99 -10.94 -5.95
C ASN A 49 10.37 -10.99 -5.24
N SER A 50 10.92 -9.82 -4.92
CA SER A 50 12.19 -9.72 -4.19
C SER A 50 12.09 -10.30 -2.79
N PHE A 51 10.97 -10.10 -2.09
CA PHE A 51 10.74 -10.67 -0.76
C PHE A 51 10.57 -12.21 -0.81
N LEU A 52 9.80 -12.72 -1.78
CA LEU A 52 9.60 -14.16 -1.94
C LEU A 52 10.92 -14.88 -2.24
N ILE A 53 11.74 -14.32 -3.11
CA ILE A 53 13.05 -14.88 -3.42
C ILE A 53 13.98 -14.78 -2.21
N ALA A 54 14.00 -13.64 -1.51
CA ALA A 54 14.82 -13.49 -0.31
C ALA A 54 14.47 -14.51 0.78
N GLN A 55 13.19 -14.84 0.95
CA GLN A 55 12.77 -15.90 1.89
C GLN A 55 13.31 -17.27 1.50
N LYS A 56 13.29 -17.62 0.21
CA LYS A 56 13.85 -18.88 -0.29
C LYS A 56 15.36 -18.94 -0.13
N GLU A 57 16.04 -17.85 -0.50
CA GLU A 57 17.50 -17.79 -0.49
C GLU A 57 18.11 -17.90 0.92
N LYS A 58 17.38 -17.50 1.96
CA LYS A 58 17.83 -17.67 3.36
C LYS A 58 18.13 -19.12 3.77
N LEU A 59 17.61 -20.09 3.03
CA LEU A 59 17.86 -21.51 3.25
C LEU A 59 19.07 -22.02 2.46
N LYS A 60 19.65 -21.22 1.58
CA LYS A 60 20.79 -21.59 0.74
C LYS A 60 22.12 -21.15 1.35
N ILE A 61 23.16 -21.91 1.05
CA ILE A 61 24.53 -21.62 1.50
C ILE A 61 25.20 -20.59 0.58
N THR A 62 24.82 -20.57 -0.70
CA THR A 62 25.37 -19.66 -1.72
C THR A 62 24.49 -18.43 -1.88
N PRO A 63 25.08 -17.22 -1.97
CA PRO A 63 24.31 -16.02 -2.25
C PRO A 63 23.58 -16.08 -3.60
N PHE A 64 22.41 -15.43 -3.66
CA PHE A 64 21.66 -15.24 -4.90
C PHE A 64 22.50 -14.48 -5.94
N SER A 65 22.52 -14.97 -7.16
CA SER A 65 23.38 -14.48 -8.24
C SER A 65 22.62 -14.27 -9.56
N LEU A 66 23.28 -13.75 -10.58
CA LEU A 66 22.70 -13.54 -11.92
C LEU A 66 22.11 -14.82 -12.53
N THR A 67 22.72 -15.97 -12.24
CA THR A 67 22.28 -17.27 -12.78
C THR A 67 21.08 -17.83 -12.06
N ASP A 68 20.73 -17.28 -10.90
CA ASP A 68 19.61 -17.73 -10.08
C ASP A 68 18.32 -16.92 -10.33
N ILE A 69 18.40 -15.86 -11.17
CA ILE A 69 17.23 -15.02 -11.47
C ILE A 69 16.18 -15.86 -12.23
N PRO A 70 14.95 -15.97 -11.69
CA PRO A 70 13.88 -16.71 -12.35
C PRO A 70 13.56 -16.18 -13.74
N ARG A 71 13.19 -17.08 -14.64
CA ARG A 71 12.98 -16.76 -16.06
C ARG A 71 11.99 -15.60 -16.30
N THR A 72 10.87 -15.58 -15.58
CA THR A 72 9.85 -14.52 -15.73
C THR A 72 10.30 -13.15 -15.23
N LEU A 73 11.35 -13.11 -14.41
CA LEU A 73 11.90 -11.89 -13.81
C LEU A 73 13.21 -11.45 -14.47
N LEU A 74 13.78 -12.32 -15.33
CA LEU A 74 15.01 -12.05 -16.05
C LEU A 74 14.81 -10.94 -17.10
N SER A 75 15.68 -9.95 -17.06
CA SER A 75 15.72 -8.86 -18.04
C SER A 75 16.76 -9.12 -19.10
N SER A 76 16.50 -8.67 -20.33
CA SER A 76 17.49 -8.64 -21.41
C SER A 76 18.65 -7.65 -21.14
N LYS A 77 18.46 -6.71 -20.20
CA LYS A 77 19.48 -5.75 -19.79
C LYS A 77 20.17 -6.26 -18.52
N GLU A 78 21.46 -6.52 -18.62
CA GLU A 78 22.27 -7.03 -17.50
C GLU A 78 22.24 -6.11 -16.26
N GLU A 79 22.21 -4.79 -16.47
CA GLU A 79 22.09 -3.83 -15.39
C GLU A 79 20.81 -4.01 -14.56
N ASN A 80 19.67 -4.28 -15.22
CA ASN A 80 18.42 -4.55 -14.51
C ASN A 80 18.51 -5.83 -13.68
N ASN A 81 19.21 -6.84 -14.15
CA ASN A 81 19.42 -8.08 -13.43
C ASN A 81 20.31 -7.87 -12.19
N LYS A 82 21.37 -7.08 -12.33
CA LYS A 82 22.22 -6.67 -11.18
C LYS A 82 21.41 -5.87 -10.15
N ASN A 83 20.57 -4.93 -10.61
CA ASN A 83 19.69 -4.16 -9.74
C ASN A 83 18.70 -5.08 -9.02
N PHE A 84 18.16 -6.09 -9.69
CA PHE A 84 17.24 -7.05 -9.08
C PHE A 84 17.90 -7.88 -7.98
N ILE A 85 19.16 -8.29 -8.15
CA ILE A 85 19.92 -8.96 -7.07
C ILE A 85 20.02 -8.06 -5.83
N ASN A 86 20.29 -6.77 -6.04
CA ASN A 86 20.33 -5.81 -4.94
C ASN A 86 18.96 -5.68 -4.25
N GLU A 87 17.86 -5.64 -5.02
CA GLU A 87 16.50 -5.62 -4.47
C GLU A 87 16.21 -6.85 -3.60
N VAL A 88 16.66 -8.04 -3.99
CA VAL A 88 16.53 -9.27 -3.20
C VAL A 88 17.32 -9.16 -1.89
N ALA A 89 18.54 -8.63 -1.93
CA ALA A 89 19.35 -8.41 -0.75
C ALA A 89 18.69 -7.44 0.24
N LEU A 90 18.17 -6.31 -0.25
CA LEU A 90 17.44 -5.33 0.56
C LEU A 90 16.17 -5.91 1.17
N ALA A 91 15.41 -6.70 0.42
CA ALA A 91 14.25 -7.42 0.94
C ALA A 91 14.64 -8.36 2.09
N GLY A 92 15.76 -9.07 1.95
CA GLY A 92 16.32 -9.91 3.00
C GLY A 92 16.64 -9.15 4.27
N GLU A 93 17.24 -7.97 4.17
CA GLU A 93 17.54 -7.10 5.31
C GLU A 93 16.26 -6.68 6.07
N ILE A 94 15.21 -6.29 5.35
CA ILE A 94 13.93 -5.91 5.95
C ILE A 94 13.27 -7.09 6.65
N LEU A 95 13.28 -8.28 6.03
CA LEU A 95 12.74 -9.50 6.63
C LEU A 95 13.44 -9.82 7.96
N ASP A 96 14.76 -9.73 8.01
CA ASP A 96 15.53 -9.98 9.22
C ASP A 96 15.26 -8.93 10.29
N PHE A 97 15.22 -7.67 9.90
CA PHE A 97 14.97 -6.57 10.83
C PHE A 97 13.55 -6.64 11.41
N ALA A 98 12.53 -6.92 10.58
CA ALA A 98 11.16 -7.11 11.05
C ALA A 98 11.05 -8.29 12.03
N LYS A 99 11.74 -9.40 11.76
CA LYS A 99 11.79 -10.56 12.65
C LYS A 99 12.45 -10.20 13.99
N GLU A 100 13.57 -9.51 13.96
CA GLU A 100 14.29 -9.05 15.17
C GLU A 100 13.40 -8.16 16.04
N LYS A 101 12.70 -7.20 15.42
CA LYS A 101 11.82 -6.24 16.10
C LYS A 101 10.42 -6.78 16.37
N LYS A 102 10.11 -8.01 15.98
CA LYS A 102 8.79 -8.65 16.12
C LYS A 102 7.67 -7.88 15.44
N VAL A 103 7.97 -7.20 14.34
CA VAL A 103 6.98 -6.59 13.46
C VAL A 103 6.50 -7.63 12.45
N ASN A 104 5.18 -7.75 12.29
CA ASN A 104 4.60 -8.71 11.36
C ASN A 104 4.67 -8.17 9.94
N LEU A 105 5.56 -8.74 9.13
CA LEU A 105 5.67 -8.43 7.71
C LEU A 105 4.87 -9.48 6.93
N ILE A 106 3.84 -9.05 6.23
CA ILE A 106 2.84 -9.91 5.59
C ILE A 106 2.99 -9.81 4.07
N LEU A 107 3.26 -10.96 3.44
CA LEU A 107 3.24 -11.12 1.99
C LEU A 107 1.87 -11.66 1.55
N PRO A 108 1.48 -11.47 0.27
CA PRO A 108 0.23 -12.04 -0.25
C PRO A 108 0.17 -13.55 -0.13
N ASP A 109 -1.04 -14.08 0.08
CA ASP A 109 -1.32 -15.54 0.17
C ASP A 109 -1.68 -16.14 -1.18
N ASP A 110 -2.21 -15.33 -2.08
CA ASP A 110 -2.57 -15.71 -3.45
C ASP A 110 -2.34 -14.54 -4.40
N TYR A 111 -2.28 -14.85 -5.68
CA TYR A 111 -1.89 -13.92 -6.72
C TYR A 111 -2.75 -14.09 -7.96
N LYS A 112 -3.09 -12.97 -8.60
CA LYS A 112 -3.62 -12.92 -9.96
C LYS A 112 -2.44 -12.93 -10.92
N CYS A 113 -2.33 -13.97 -11.74
CA CYS A 113 -1.16 -14.26 -12.57
C CYS A 113 -1.48 -14.33 -14.05
N VAL A 114 -0.47 -14.13 -14.87
CA VAL A 114 -0.46 -14.51 -16.29
C VAL A 114 0.70 -15.47 -16.55
N ASP A 115 0.50 -16.38 -17.51
CA ASP A 115 1.57 -17.23 -17.98
C ASP A 115 2.48 -16.52 -19.02
N GLU A 116 3.51 -17.20 -19.47
CA GLU A 116 4.45 -16.68 -20.46
C GLU A 116 3.80 -16.40 -21.82
N PHE A 117 2.66 -17.01 -22.12
CA PHE A 117 1.89 -16.82 -23.34
C PHE A 117 0.83 -15.73 -23.22
N LYS A 118 0.78 -15.01 -22.08
CA LYS A 118 -0.24 -14.02 -21.77
C LYS A 118 -1.67 -14.59 -21.84
N ALA A 119 -1.79 -15.89 -21.47
CA ALA A 119 -3.08 -16.56 -21.37
C ALA A 119 -4.02 -15.84 -20.38
N PRO A 120 -5.30 -16.19 -20.35
CA PRO A 120 -6.26 -15.59 -19.43
C PRO A 120 -5.75 -15.58 -18.00
N THR A 121 -6.03 -14.49 -17.31
CA THR A 121 -5.66 -14.29 -15.91
C THR A 121 -6.21 -15.40 -15.03
N PHE A 122 -5.39 -15.94 -14.15
CA PHE A 122 -5.74 -16.99 -13.21
C PHE A 122 -5.15 -16.70 -11.82
N PHE A 123 -5.67 -17.39 -10.80
CA PHE A 123 -5.20 -17.24 -9.42
C PHE A 123 -4.33 -18.41 -9.01
N ILE A 124 -3.28 -18.12 -8.24
CA ILE A 124 -2.44 -19.09 -7.57
C ILE A 124 -2.47 -18.79 -6.08
N GLU A 125 -2.86 -19.78 -5.24
CA GLU A 125 -2.96 -19.66 -3.77
C GLU A 125 -1.63 -19.80 -3.05
N SER A 126 -0.56 -20.03 -3.75
CA SER A 126 0.77 -20.15 -3.17
C SER A 126 1.74 -19.27 -3.93
N GLU A 127 2.98 -19.31 -3.49
CA GLU A 127 4.06 -18.64 -4.19
C GLU A 127 4.05 -18.97 -5.69
N PRO A 128 4.11 -17.95 -6.59
CA PRO A 128 4.10 -18.18 -8.02
C PRO A 128 5.28 -19.05 -8.47
N ASP A 129 5.04 -19.90 -9.45
CA ASP A 129 6.11 -20.57 -10.18
C ASP A 129 6.77 -19.57 -11.14
N PHE A 130 7.82 -18.89 -10.65
CA PHE A 130 8.53 -17.85 -11.40
C PHE A 130 9.18 -18.31 -12.70
N GLU A 131 9.27 -19.60 -12.94
CA GLU A 131 9.74 -20.13 -14.24
C GLU A 131 8.65 -20.09 -15.29
N ARG A 132 7.37 -20.01 -14.89
CA ARG A 132 6.22 -20.15 -15.77
C ARG A 132 5.26 -18.98 -15.75
N VAL A 133 5.08 -18.33 -14.60
CA VAL A 133 4.04 -17.32 -14.39
C VAL A 133 4.58 -16.05 -13.76
N LEU A 134 3.96 -14.93 -14.12
CA LEU A 134 4.22 -13.63 -13.52
C LEU A 134 2.99 -13.18 -12.74
N GLN A 135 3.16 -12.85 -11.47
CA GLN A 135 2.09 -12.28 -10.66
C GLN A 135 1.90 -10.80 -11.01
N LEU A 136 0.66 -10.38 -11.17
CA LEU A 136 0.30 -9.02 -11.58
C LEU A 136 -0.62 -8.29 -10.62
N ASP A 137 -1.32 -8.99 -9.72
CA ASP A 137 -2.17 -8.38 -8.71
C ASP A 137 -2.36 -9.31 -7.51
N LEU A 138 -2.97 -8.79 -6.44
CA LEU A 138 -3.39 -9.58 -5.28
C LEU A 138 -4.54 -10.51 -5.66
N GLY A 139 -4.55 -11.70 -5.08
CA GLY A 139 -5.69 -12.59 -5.15
C GLY A 139 -6.75 -12.31 -4.06
N PRO A 140 -7.94 -12.92 -4.18
CA PRO A 140 -9.05 -12.69 -3.27
C PRO A 140 -8.77 -13.16 -1.83
N LYS A 141 -7.98 -14.23 -1.66
CA LYS A 141 -7.60 -14.72 -0.34
C LYS A 141 -6.70 -13.73 0.39
N THR A 142 -5.77 -13.09 -0.32
CA THR A 142 -4.93 -12.02 0.21
C THR A 142 -5.76 -10.85 0.70
N ILE A 143 -6.71 -10.40 -0.09
CA ILE A 143 -7.60 -9.28 0.27
C ILE A 143 -8.42 -9.62 1.51
N GLU A 144 -8.97 -10.82 1.59
CA GLU A 144 -9.74 -11.26 2.76
C GLU A 144 -8.85 -11.33 4.03
N ASN A 145 -7.63 -11.83 3.91
CA ASN A 145 -6.69 -11.87 5.03
C ASN A 145 -6.24 -10.48 5.48
N PHE A 146 -5.99 -9.57 4.54
CA PHE A 146 -5.68 -8.16 4.85
C PHE A 146 -6.84 -7.50 5.57
N LYS A 147 -8.06 -7.68 5.05
CA LYS A 147 -9.29 -7.23 5.69
C LYS A 147 -9.40 -7.71 7.12
N ASN A 148 -9.27 -9.01 7.34
CA ASN A 148 -9.40 -9.60 8.67
C ASN A 148 -8.33 -9.05 9.63
N THR A 149 -7.10 -8.86 9.18
CA THR A 149 -6.02 -8.28 9.99
C THR A 149 -6.31 -6.83 10.35
N ILE A 150 -6.81 -6.03 9.41
CA ILE A 150 -7.10 -4.61 9.61
C ILE A 150 -8.31 -4.43 10.54
N LEU A 151 -9.37 -5.20 10.36
CA LEU A 151 -10.62 -5.01 11.10
C LEU A 151 -10.66 -5.70 12.47
N SER A 152 -9.79 -6.70 12.72
CA SER A 152 -9.92 -7.59 13.89
C SER A 152 -9.19 -7.15 15.15
N ASN A 153 -8.25 -6.20 15.11
CA ASN A 153 -7.27 -6.02 16.19
C ASN A 153 -7.17 -4.59 16.77
N GLY A 154 -8.23 -3.81 16.69
CA GLY A 154 -8.20 -2.44 17.19
C GLY A 154 -7.24 -1.54 16.41
N ILE A 155 -7.05 -1.81 15.13
CA ILE A 155 -6.29 -0.96 14.23
C ILE A 155 -7.03 0.36 14.04
N GLU A 156 -6.31 1.46 14.19
CA GLU A 156 -6.84 2.81 14.08
C GLU A 156 -6.16 3.64 12.99
N ASN A 157 -4.94 3.27 12.58
CA ASN A 157 -4.17 4.04 11.62
C ASN A 157 -3.69 3.16 10.47
N ILE A 158 -4.01 3.56 9.24
CA ILE A 158 -3.50 2.94 8.01
C ILE A 158 -2.70 3.97 7.23
N PHE A 159 -1.48 3.61 6.87
CA PHE A 159 -0.72 4.32 5.87
C PHE A 159 -0.45 3.41 4.68
N TRP A 160 -0.85 3.85 3.50
CA TRP A 160 -0.66 3.12 2.25
C TRP A 160 0.11 3.97 1.24
N ASN A 161 1.16 3.38 0.68
CA ASN A 161 1.93 3.99 -0.39
C ASN A 161 2.31 2.96 -1.45
N GLY A 162 1.93 3.25 -2.69
CA GLY A 162 2.28 2.47 -3.87
C GLY A 162 1.24 1.44 -4.29
N PRO A 163 1.21 1.10 -5.58
CA PRO A 163 0.27 0.17 -6.18
C PRO A 163 0.53 -1.26 -5.72
N LEU A 164 -0.54 -2.03 -5.54
CA LEU A 164 -0.49 -3.44 -5.15
C LEU A 164 -0.54 -4.40 -6.34
N GLY A 165 -0.80 -3.86 -7.54
CA GLY A 165 -0.84 -4.60 -8.79
C GLY A 165 -0.33 -3.78 -9.97
N ALA A 166 -0.22 -4.42 -11.14
CA ALA A 166 0.21 -3.81 -12.40
C ALA A 166 -0.93 -3.03 -13.05
N TYR A 167 -1.44 -2.02 -12.37
CA TYR A 167 -2.65 -1.26 -12.74
C TYR A 167 -2.56 -0.55 -14.10
N ASP A 168 -1.36 -0.30 -14.59
CA ASP A 168 -1.03 0.35 -15.86
C ASP A 168 -0.63 -0.65 -16.95
N HIS A 169 -0.85 -1.94 -16.73
CA HIS A 169 -0.50 -2.98 -17.69
C HIS A 169 -1.26 -2.78 -19.00
N PRO A 170 -0.57 -2.76 -20.17
CA PRO A 170 -1.16 -2.31 -21.43
C PRO A 170 -2.23 -3.25 -22.00
N THR A 171 -2.29 -4.50 -21.56
CA THR A 171 -3.17 -5.54 -22.13
C THR A 171 -4.43 -5.78 -21.30
N ASN A 172 -4.47 -5.34 -20.05
CA ASN A 172 -5.62 -5.58 -19.16
C ASN A 172 -5.65 -4.56 -18.04
N HIS A 173 -6.79 -3.91 -17.83
CA HIS A 173 -7.02 -2.96 -16.74
C HIS A 173 -7.40 -3.64 -15.41
N ASP A 174 -7.63 -4.94 -15.41
CA ASP A 174 -8.14 -5.69 -14.26
C ASP A 174 -7.11 -5.90 -13.14
N TYR A 175 -5.84 -5.55 -13.39
CA TYR A 175 -4.76 -5.65 -12.38
C TYR A 175 -4.73 -4.47 -11.38
N ALA A 176 -5.75 -3.65 -11.37
CA ALA A 176 -6.02 -2.67 -10.34
C ALA A 176 -7.10 -3.16 -9.33
N GLU A 177 -7.78 -4.27 -9.60
CA GLU A 177 -8.92 -4.74 -8.83
C GLU A 177 -8.57 -4.96 -7.36
N GLY A 178 -7.45 -5.61 -7.07
CA GLY A 178 -7.01 -5.85 -5.70
C GLY A 178 -6.80 -4.57 -4.91
N SER A 179 -6.15 -3.58 -5.50
CA SER A 179 -5.95 -2.26 -4.88
C SER A 179 -7.26 -1.52 -4.67
N LEU A 180 -8.17 -1.54 -5.65
CA LEU A 180 -9.47 -0.87 -5.56
C LEU A 180 -10.38 -1.51 -4.51
N GLU A 181 -10.42 -2.82 -4.44
CA GLU A 181 -11.21 -3.54 -3.45
C GLU A 181 -10.74 -3.22 -2.03
N LEU A 182 -9.42 -3.22 -1.82
CA LEU A 182 -8.87 -2.84 -0.53
C LEU A 182 -9.14 -1.36 -0.20
N ALA A 183 -9.01 -0.46 -1.17
CA ALA A 183 -9.29 0.96 -0.96
C ALA A 183 -10.76 1.21 -0.58
N GLN A 184 -11.70 0.54 -1.24
CA GLN A 184 -13.13 0.65 -0.91
C GLN A 184 -13.41 0.17 0.51
N LEU A 185 -12.81 -0.93 0.93
CA LEU A 185 -12.94 -1.46 2.28
C LEU A 185 -12.41 -0.48 3.34
N LEU A 186 -11.23 0.07 3.12
CA LEU A 186 -10.64 1.05 4.03
C LEU A 186 -11.47 2.33 4.11
N PHE A 187 -12.03 2.75 2.99
CA PHE A 187 -12.90 3.92 2.92
C PHE A 187 -14.22 3.69 3.69
N GLU A 188 -14.85 2.54 3.51
CA GLU A 188 -16.06 2.16 4.24
C GLU A 188 -15.81 2.14 5.75
N GLU A 189 -14.69 1.58 6.19
CA GLU A 189 -14.32 1.60 7.61
C GLU A 189 -14.09 3.03 8.12
N ALA A 190 -13.39 3.87 7.36
CA ALA A 190 -13.16 5.26 7.73
C ALA A 190 -14.45 6.09 7.81
N LEU A 191 -15.47 5.76 7.01
CA LEU A 191 -16.77 6.39 7.07
C LEU A 191 -17.59 6.01 8.32
N THR A 192 -17.41 4.80 8.81
CA THR A 192 -18.23 4.21 9.87
C THR A 192 -17.57 4.24 11.25
N ASN A 193 -16.25 4.42 11.30
CA ASN A 193 -15.47 4.39 12.53
C ASN A 193 -14.63 5.67 12.68
N GLN A 194 -15.02 6.54 13.58
CA GLN A 194 -14.33 7.83 13.82
C GLN A 194 -12.88 7.70 14.29
N LYS A 195 -12.50 6.58 14.87
CA LYS A 195 -11.13 6.34 15.33
C LYS A 195 -10.24 5.82 14.19
N PHE A 196 -10.81 5.33 13.11
CA PHE A 196 -10.09 4.75 12.00
C PHE A 196 -9.68 5.83 11.00
N SER A 197 -8.40 5.95 10.74
CA SER A 197 -7.83 6.94 9.82
C SER A 197 -6.98 6.28 8.76
N VAL A 198 -7.16 6.71 7.52
CA VAL A 198 -6.41 6.22 6.36
C VAL A 198 -5.72 7.36 5.66
N VAL A 199 -4.43 7.21 5.42
CA VAL A 199 -3.64 8.09 4.57
C VAL A 199 -3.08 7.27 3.42
N ILE A 200 -3.42 7.64 2.19
CA ILE A 200 -2.89 7.04 0.96
C ILE A 200 -1.99 8.07 0.30
N GLY A 201 -0.72 7.75 0.14
CA GLY A 201 0.27 8.62 -0.48
C GLY A 201 0.77 8.08 -1.82
N GLY A 202 1.03 9.02 -2.75
CA GLY A 202 1.68 8.72 -4.01
C GLY A 202 0.80 8.89 -5.24
N GLY A 203 1.41 9.39 -6.33
CA GLY A 203 0.74 9.61 -7.60
C GLY A 203 0.17 8.33 -8.20
N ASP A 204 0.88 7.20 -8.09
CA ASP A 204 0.40 5.91 -8.59
C ASP A 204 -0.80 5.39 -7.80
N SER A 205 -0.81 5.58 -6.48
CA SER A 205 -1.96 5.23 -5.64
C SER A 205 -3.18 6.06 -6.00
N ALA A 206 -3.02 7.37 -6.21
CA ALA A 206 -4.08 8.25 -6.67
C ALA A 206 -4.58 7.86 -8.06
N ALA A 207 -3.69 7.49 -8.99
CA ALA A 207 -4.05 7.03 -10.33
C ALA A 207 -4.92 5.74 -10.29
N ILE A 208 -4.66 4.83 -9.35
CA ILE A 208 -5.51 3.65 -9.14
C ILE A 208 -6.90 4.08 -8.65
N LEU A 209 -6.96 4.97 -7.68
CA LEU A 209 -8.25 5.42 -7.13
C LEU A 209 -9.12 6.15 -8.16
N ASN A 210 -8.51 6.78 -9.17
CA ASN A 210 -9.23 7.37 -10.30
C ASN A 210 -9.97 6.35 -11.18
N LYS A 211 -9.62 5.07 -11.09
CA LYS A 211 -10.28 4.01 -11.86
C LYS A 211 -11.68 3.67 -11.33
N ILE A 212 -11.99 4.03 -10.08
CA ILE A 212 -13.35 3.91 -9.57
C ILE A 212 -14.20 5.06 -10.12
N GLY A 213 -15.37 4.73 -10.68
CA GLY A 213 -16.29 5.74 -11.19
C GLY A 213 -16.93 6.55 -10.06
N THR A 214 -17.18 7.83 -10.31
CA THR A 214 -17.90 8.72 -9.37
C THR A 214 -19.24 8.12 -8.92
N HIS A 215 -19.96 7.48 -9.84
CA HIS A 215 -21.24 6.81 -9.53
C HIS A 215 -21.06 5.65 -8.55
N GLN A 216 -20.04 4.82 -8.72
CA GLN A 216 -19.75 3.70 -7.83
C GLN A 216 -19.37 4.21 -6.42
N LEU A 217 -18.56 5.26 -6.34
CA LEU A 217 -18.17 5.89 -5.07
C LEU A 217 -19.41 6.48 -4.36
N LYS A 218 -20.25 7.22 -5.06
CA LYS A 218 -21.52 7.75 -4.50
C LYS A 218 -22.43 6.64 -4.01
N ASN A 219 -22.56 5.53 -4.73
CA ASN A 219 -23.37 4.39 -4.30
C ASN A 219 -22.81 3.73 -3.04
N LEU A 220 -21.48 3.61 -2.92
CA LEU A 220 -20.84 3.12 -1.69
C LEU A 220 -21.19 4.00 -0.50
N ILE A 221 -21.03 5.31 -0.65
CA ILE A 221 -21.35 6.29 0.40
C ILE A 221 -22.84 6.24 0.77
N LYS A 222 -23.73 6.19 -0.22
CA LYS A 222 -25.17 6.10 0.00
C LYS A 222 -25.55 4.87 0.83
N ARG A 223 -24.97 3.71 0.52
CA ARG A 223 -25.18 2.49 1.32
C ARG A 223 -24.76 2.65 2.77
N CYS A 224 -23.61 3.31 3.03
CA CYS A 224 -23.15 3.59 4.39
C CYS A 224 -24.09 4.54 5.14
N VAL A 225 -24.63 5.55 4.46
CA VAL A 225 -25.61 6.50 5.04
C VAL A 225 -26.93 5.80 5.36
N GLU A 226 -27.44 5.00 4.44
CA GLU A 226 -28.71 4.25 4.62
C GLU A 226 -28.64 3.27 5.79
N LYS A 227 -27.49 2.66 6.02
CA LYS A 227 -27.26 1.80 7.18
C LYS A 227 -27.06 2.55 8.50
N GLN A 228 -27.16 3.88 8.51
CA GLN A 228 -26.88 4.76 9.66
C GLN A 228 -25.49 4.57 10.26
N LEU A 229 -24.56 4.03 9.47
CA LEU A 229 -23.19 3.72 9.92
C LEU A 229 -22.24 4.90 9.75
N ALA A 230 -22.60 5.89 8.95
CA ALA A 230 -21.71 6.98 8.57
C ALA A 230 -21.73 8.12 9.58
N SER A 231 -20.70 8.19 10.40
CA SER A 231 -20.51 9.24 11.41
C SER A 231 -19.67 10.42 10.94
N THR A 232 -18.91 10.26 9.84
CA THR A 232 -17.91 11.26 9.37
C THR A 232 -18.23 11.86 8.01
N ILE A 233 -19.38 11.55 7.44
CA ILE A 233 -19.80 11.98 6.10
C ILE A 233 -20.35 13.41 6.09
N ASN A 234 -19.93 14.19 5.12
CA ASN A 234 -20.65 15.38 4.70
C ASN A 234 -21.80 15.00 3.74
N ARG A 235 -23.02 14.94 4.27
CA ARG A 235 -24.22 14.50 3.52
C ARG A 235 -24.61 15.45 2.40
N ASP A 236 -24.27 16.73 2.49
CA ASP A 236 -24.61 17.73 1.49
C ASP A 236 -23.91 17.44 0.17
N LEU A 237 -22.74 16.77 0.22
CA LEU A 237 -21.96 16.41 -0.94
C LEU A 237 -22.61 15.31 -1.80
N LEU A 238 -23.52 14.51 -1.25
CA LEU A 238 -24.19 13.44 -2.00
C LEU A 238 -25.04 13.95 -3.16
N ASN A 239 -25.55 15.17 -3.04
CA ASN A 239 -26.43 15.80 -4.03
C ASN A 239 -25.68 16.72 -5.00
N MET A 240 -24.38 16.94 -4.81
CA MET A 240 -23.60 17.79 -5.70
C MET A 240 -23.16 17.04 -6.96
N GLU A 241 -23.18 17.73 -8.09
CA GLU A 241 -22.49 17.29 -9.30
C GLU A 241 -21.03 17.74 -9.21
N PHE A 242 -20.12 16.80 -9.32
CA PHE A 242 -18.69 17.11 -9.34
C PHE A 242 -18.18 17.02 -10.77
N PRO A 243 -17.81 18.13 -11.37
CA PRO A 243 -17.14 18.18 -12.67
C PRO A 243 -15.64 17.89 -12.47
N VAL A 244 -15.28 16.72 -11.96
CA VAL A 244 -13.87 16.41 -11.63
C VAL A 244 -13.45 15.23 -12.47
N ASP A 245 -12.41 15.43 -13.28
CA ASP A 245 -11.74 14.38 -14.02
C ASP A 245 -10.91 13.48 -13.08
N ASP A 246 -10.50 14.02 -11.92
CA ASP A 246 -9.72 13.33 -10.91
C ASP A 246 -10.59 12.80 -9.76
N ASN A 247 -11.08 11.58 -9.91
CA ASN A 247 -11.99 10.97 -8.95
C ASN A 247 -11.38 10.78 -7.54
N TYR A 248 -10.05 10.66 -7.39
CA TYR A 248 -9.42 10.53 -6.07
C TYR A 248 -9.71 11.72 -5.15
N VAL A 249 -9.92 12.90 -5.71
CA VAL A 249 -10.27 14.12 -4.95
C VAL A 249 -11.59 13.92 -4.21
N LEU A 250 -12.54 13.20 -4.80
CA LEU A 250 -13.84 12.93 -4.18
C LEU A 250 -13.74 12.11 -2.89
N TRP A 251 -12.77 11.21 -2.81
CA TRP A 251 -12.54 10.43 -1.60
C TRP A 251 -12.21 11.34 -0.39
N ASN A 252 -11.42 12.40 -0.62
CA ASN A 252 -11.07 13.37 0.42
C ASN A 252 -12.26 14.23 0.88
N TYR A 253 -13.23 14.49 0.00
CA TYR A 253 -14.41 15.30 0.33
C TYR A 253 -15.42 14.54 1.17
N PHE A 254 -15.54 13.22 1.00
CA PHE A 254 -16.58 12.45 1.65
C PHE A 254 -16.22 11.97 3.05
N SER A 255 -14.98 11.97 3.44
CA SER A 255 -14.58 11.57 4.79
C SER A 255 -13.41 12.41 5.29
N SER A 256 -13.49 12.88 6.52
CA SER A 256 -12.37 13.52 7.23
C SER A 256 -11.29 12.54 7.68
N ASN A 257 -11.60 11.24 7.69
CA ASN A 257 -10.71 10.18 8.16
C ASN A 257 -10.03 9.41 7.02
N PHE A 258 -10.29 9.76 5.76
CA PHE A 258 -9.68 9.14 4.60
C PHE A 258 -9.06 10.22 3.73
N PHE A 259 -7.75 10.17 3.59
CA PHE A 259 -7.00 11.19 2.88
C PHE A 259 -6.09 10.58 1.80
N VAL A 260 -6.18 11.15 0.60
CA VAL A 260 -5.34 10.78 -0.55
C VAL A 260 -4.45 11.95 -0.92
N SER A 261 -3.13 11.70 -0.99
CA SER A 261 -2.12 12.66 -1.40
C SER A 261 -1.40 12.17 -2.67
N THR A 262 -1.23 13.06 -3.64
CA THR A 262 -0.45 12.79 -4.85
C THR A 262 1.06 13.00 -4.67
N GLY A 263 1.49 13.58 -3.56
CA GLY A 263 2.89 13.87 -3.25
C GLY A 263 3.68 12.63 -2.82
N GLY A 264 3.87 11.63 -3.72
CA GLY A 264 4.42 10.31 -3.41
C GLY A 264 5.78 10.32 -2.72
N GLY A 265 6.81 10.86 -3.35
CA GLY A 265 8.16 10.93 -2.79
C GLY A 265 8.20 11.85 -1.57
N ALA A 266 7.63 13.03 -1.67
CA ALA A 266 7.59 14.01 -0.58
C ALA A 266 6.85 13.48 0.65
N SER A 267 5.77 12.71 0.47
CA SER A 267 5.04 12.10 1.60
C SER A 267 5.86 11.03 2.32
N LEU A 268 6.64 10.24 1.59
CA LEU A 268 7.53 9.22 2.17
C LEU A 268 8.71 9.87 2.88
N GLU A 269 9.39 10.83 2.25
CA GLU A 269 10.49 11.59 2.85
C GLU A 269 10.05 12.31 4.12
N PHE A 270 8.88 12.94 4.09
CA PHE A 270 8.28 13.57 5.26
C PHE A 270 8.06 12.58 6.41
N LEU A 271 7.45 11.43 6.13
CA LEU A 271 7.25 10.38 7.13
C LEU A 271 8.56 9.83 7.66
N GLU A 272 9.54 9.61 6.79
CA GLU A 272 10.87 9.17 7.20
C GLU A 272 11.54 10.18 8.14
N MET A 273 11.53 11.46 7.79
CA MET A 273 12.09 12.52 8.63
C MET A 273 11.34 12.64 9.96
N PHE A 274 10.01 12.57 9.93
CA PHE A 274 9.18 12.65 11.12
C PHE A 274 9.43 11.47 12.06
N LEU A 275 9.52 10.26 11.52
CA LEU A 275 9.81 9.05 12.31
C LEU A 275 11.23 9.06 12.88
N LYS A 276 12.24 9.50 12.12
CA LYS A 276 13.62 9.65 12.59
C LYS A 276 13.73 10.61 13.76
N ASN A 277 13.02 11.73 13.70
CA ASN A 277 13.05 12.77 14.74
C ASN A 277 12.08 12.48 15.89
N GLN A 278 11.36 11.33 15.87
CA GLN A 278 10.35 10.95 16.85
C GLN A 278 9.35 12.07 17.16
N GLY A 279 8.99 12.85 16.12
CA GLY A 279 8.04 13.95 16.25
C GLY A 279 8.60 15.20 16.95
N SER A 280 9.90 15.29 17.20
CA SER A 280 10.53 16.50 17.72
C SER A 280 10.82 17.47 16.59
N GLY A 281 10.01 18.49 16.40
CA GLY A 281 10.24 19.55 15.43
C GLY A 281 8.96 20.22 14.95
N ASP A 282 9.04 21.50 14.68
CA ASP A 282 7.99 22.28 14.04
C ASP A 282 7.89 21.86 12.56
N LEU A 283 6.86 21.08 12.27
CA LEU A 283 6.59 20.48 10.96
C LEU A 283 6.42 21.53 9.84
N ALA A 284 6.07 22.77 10.19
CA ALA A 284 5.83 23.85 9.24
C ALA A 284 7.11 24.33 8.51
N SER A 285 8.30 24.03 9.06
CA SER A 285 9.56 24.56 8.54
C SER A 285 10.21 23.71 7.43
N PHE A 286 9.69 22.49 7.14
CA PHE A 286 10.49 21.52 6.40
C PHE A 286 10.15 21.27 4.93
N LEU A 287 8.95 21.59 4.41
CA LEU A 287 8.65 21.29 2.99
C LEU A 287 7.65 22.23 2.33
N PRO A 288 7.89 22.66 1.08
CA PRO A 288 6.85 23.21 0.20
C PRO A 288 5.84 22.09 -0.09
N GLY A 289 4.57 22.28 0.27
CA GLY A 289 3.49 21.31 0.07
C GLY A 289 3.06 20.54 1.32
N THR A 290 3.71 20.71 2.47
CA THR A 290 3.30 20.11 3.75
C THR A 290 1.99 20.66 4.31
N SER A 291 1.51 21.79 3.81
CA SER A 291 0.20 22.34 4.18
C SER A 291 -0.92 21.28 4.06
N THR A 292 -0.87 20.45 3.03
CA THR A 292 -1.90 19.45 2.76
C THR A 292 -1.89 18.29 3.78
N LEU A 293 -0.70 17.88 4.27
CA LEU A 293 -0.58 16.87 5.33
C LEU A 293 -0.84 17.44 6.74
N MET A 294 -0.66 18.75 6.90
CA MET A 294 -0.92 19.45 8.16
C MET A 294 -2.39 19.84 8.33
N GLU A 295 -3.11 20.14 7.25
CA GLU A 295 -4.55 20.40 7.28
C GLU A 295 -5.37 19.19 7.76
N LEU A 296 -4.78 17.99 7.78
CA LEU A 296 -5.33 16.82 8.44
C LEU A 296 -5.37 16.93 9.98
N THR A 297 -4.83 18.01 10.55
CA THR A 297 -4.74 18.18 12.00
C THR A 297 -5.87 19.01 12.62
N VAL A 298 -6.74 19.59 11.80
CA VAL A 298 -7.77 20.50 12.31
C VAL A 298 -9.12 20.17 11.68
N VAL A 299 -9.79 19.21 12.23
CA VAL A 299 -11.24 19.28 12.53
C VAL A 299 -11.55 18.27 13.64
#